data_e8f18391a1d597d32474ae5d9bf4fbe6
#
_entry.id   e8f18391a1d597d32474ae5d9bf4fbe6
#
_cell.length_a   1.000
_cell.length_b   1.000
_cell.length_c   1.000
_cell.angle_alpha   90.00
_cell.angle_beta   90.00
_cell.angle_gamma   90.00
#
_symmetry.space_group_name_H-M   'P 1'
#
loop_
_entity.id
_entity.type
_entity.pdbx_description
1 polymer ?
#
loop_
_entity_poly.entity_id
_entity_poly.type
_entity_poly.pdbx_seq_one_letter_code
_entity_poly.pdbx_strand_id
1 'polypeptide(L)'
;LSATPGLILAAPSSGSGKTTIALGLMRALARRGVRVAAAKAGPDYIDPGFHRVATGRACLNLDPWAMQAQTRAGLASELGCDADLIVCEGVMGLFDGIDAAGTGSSATLAAETGWPVLLAVDAKGLAASFGPLVAGFAAADPAVRIAGAIANRTGGTRHVELLRQALARRCPDMQFLGGIGRDQALALPERHLGLVPAGETPDLERVVERAADACTAALDLDAILRLARPTRLGAAPPARLLAPLGQHIAVASDAAFAFAYPAQLAAWRRQGAEVSFFSPLADQKPAVGADAVFLPGGYPELHVGKIASASCFVAALRAFAGFVYGECGGYMVLGDGLVDADGTRHAMLGLLPVETTFAKRKLHLGYRKVRLRADLPFGRAGMSFRGHEFHYSAILAENRPERLFDPCDAAGHTLESCGARRGNVAGSYIHLIDQDGP
;
A
#
# COMPACT_ATOMS: atom_id res chain seq x y z
N LEU A 1 3.58 17.95 -23.42
CA LEU A 1 3.69 16.48 -23.40
C LEU A 1 2.32 15.92 -22.99
N SER A 2 1.76 15.01 -23.80
CA SER A 2 0.52 14.28 -23.48
C SER A 2 0.76 13.48 -22.19
N ALA A 3 -0.17 13.58 -21.23
CA ALA A 3 -0.09 12.80 -19.99
C ALA A 3 -0.14 11.29 -20.32
N THR A 4 0.72 10.51 -19.66
CA THR A 4 0.78 9.05 -19.85
C THR A 4 -0.58 8.42 -19.57
N PRO A 5 -1.10 7.57 -20.48
CA PRO A 5 -2.37 6.91 -20.27
C PRO A 5 -2.31 5.93 -19.10
N GLY A 6 -3.42 5.81 -18.39
CA GLY A 6 -3.55 4.87 -17.29
C GLY A 6 -4.91 4.15 -17.30
N LEU A 7 -5.01 3.11 -16.48
CA LEU A 7 -6.21 2.35 -16.21
C LEU A 7 -6.20 1.84 -14.75
N ILE A 8 -7.37 1.52 -14.23
CA ILE A 8 -7.53 0.92 -12.90
C ILE A 8 -8.09 -0.50 -13.05
N LEU A 9 -7.41 -1.49 -12.48
CA LEU A 9 -7.95 -2.83 -12.32
C LEU A 9 -8.63 -2.91 -10.94
N ALA A 10 -9.94 -3.04 -10.93
CA ALA A 10 -10.74 -3.16 -9.71
C ALA A 10 -11.63 -4.40 -9.75
N ALA A 11 -12.33 -4.68 -8.66
CA ALA A 11 -13.25 -5.81 -8.56
C ALA A 11 -14.48 -5.45 -7.72
N PRO A 12 -15.55 -6.25 -7.78
CA PRO A 12 -16.72 -6.06 -6.92
C PRO A 12 -16.42 -6.20 -5.42
N SER A 13 -15.45 -7.02 -5.05
CA SER A 13 -15.10 -7.31 -3.65
C SER A 13 -13.64 -7.74 -3.50
N SER A 14 -13.17 -7.76 -2.25
CA SER A 14 -11.90 -8.41 -1.89
C SER A 14 -11.95 -9.92 -2.23
N GLY A 15 -10.78 -10.53 -2.45
CA GLY A 15 -10.68 -11.96 -2.77
C GLY A 15 -11.06 -12.35 -4.21
N SER A 16 -11.45 -11.38 -5.07
CA SER A 16 -11.79 -11.65 -6.49
C SER A 16 -10.58 -11.98 -7.37
N GLY A 17 -9.36 -11.93 -6.84
CA GLY A 17 -8.13 -12.23 -7.56
C GLY A 17 -7.52 -11.05 -8.31
N LYS A 18 -7.84 -9.81 -7.91
CA LYS A 18 -7.28 -8.58 -8.51
C LYS A 18 -5.77 -8.61 -8.60
N THR A 19 -5.09 -8.90 -7.48
CA THR A 19 -3.63 -8.86 -7.39
C THR A 19 -2.99 -9.83 -8.38
N THR A 20 -3.47 -11.08 -8.46
CA THR A 20 -2.97 -12.06 -9.43
C THR A 20 -3.14 -11.58 -10.88
N ILE A 21 -4.33 -11.01 -11.21
CA ILE A 21 -4.59 -10.47 -12.54
C ILE A 21 -3.71 -9.24 -12.81
N ALA A 22 -3.54 -8.35 -11.83
CA ALA A 22 -2.68 -7.17 -11.95
C ALA A 22 -1.23 -7.56 -12.27
N LEU A 23 -0.67 -8.51 -11.52
CA LEU A 23 0.68 -9.03 -11.73
C LEU A 23 0.84 -9.65 -13.11
N GLY A 24 -0.09 -10.51 -13.49
CA GLY A 24 -0.08 -11.16 -14.80
C GLY A 24 -0.21 -10.17 -15.94
N LEU A 25 -1.13 -9.21 -15.83
CA LEU A 25 -1.33 -8.17 -16.84
C LEU A 25 -0.09 -7.28 -16.99
N MET A 26 0.45 -6.77 -15.87
CA MET A 26 1.65 -5.91 -15.89
C MET A 26 2.83 -6.63 -16.53
N ARG A 27 3.10 -7.90 -16.14
CA ARG A 27 4.20 -8.70 -16.69
C ARG A 27 3.97 -9.07 -18.16
N ALA A 28 2.74 -9.43 -18.54
CA ALA A 28 2.40 -9.74 -19.93
C ALA A 28 2.61 -8.53 -20.86
N LEU A 29 2.21 -7.33 -20.41
CA LEU A 29 2.45 -6.09 -21.15
C LEU A 29 3.95 -5.74 -21.21
N ALA A 30 4.68 -5.90 -20.09
CA ALA A 30 6.12 -5.67 -20.05
C ALA A 30 6.88 -6.60 -21.02
N ARG A 31 6.49 -7.89 -21.12
CA ARG A 31 7.04 -8.83 -22.12
C ARG A 31 6.80 -8.41 -23.57
N ARG A 32 5.74 -7.63 -23.82
CA ARG A 32 5.44 -7.04 -25.14
C ARG A 32 6.20 -5.74 -25.40
N GLY A 33 7.12 -5.35 -24.53
CA GLY A 33 7.93 -4.13 -24.65
C GLY A 33 7.23 -2.86 -24.17
N VAL A 34 6.03 -2.94 -23.53
CA VAL A 34 5.35 -1.80 -22.95
C VAL A 34 6.04 -1.43 -21.63
N ARG A 35 6.47 -0.18 -21.48
CA ARG A 35 7.03 0.33 -20.21
C ARG A 35 5.89 0.60 -19.24
N VAL A 36 5.56 -0.40 -18.42
CA VAL A 36 4.46 -0.33 -17.45
C VAL A 36 4.95 0.31 -16.16
N ALA A 37 4.28 1.38 -15.71
CA ALA A 37 4.38 1.89 -14.34
C ALA A 37 3.24 1.32 -13.50
N ALA A 38 3.58 0.76 -12.33
CA ALA A 38 2.61 0.20 -11.42
C ALA A 38 2.17 1.22 -10.37
N ALA A 39 0.87 1.28 -10.10
CA ALA A 39 0.30 2.01 -8.97
C ALA A 39 -0.60 1.10 -8.13
N LYS A 40 -0.73 1.45 -6.85
CA LYS A 40 -1.68 0.81 -5.92
C LYS A 40 -2.60 1.86 -5.34
N ALA A 41 -3.91 1.67 -5.44
CA ALA A 41 -4.86 2.53 -4.73
C ALA A 41 -4.81 2.24 -3.22
N GLY A 42 -4.88 3.32 -2.41
CA GLY A 42 -4.87 3.20 -0.95
C GLY A 42 -3.49 2.94 -0.34
N PRO A 43 -3.44 2.65 0.98
CA PRO A 43 -2.22 2.69 1.78
C PRO A 43 -1.47 1.35 1.89
N ASP A 44 -1.73 0.39 1.01
CA ASP A 44 -1.16 -0.95 1.06
C ASP A 44 0.37 -0.94 0.89
N TYR A 45 1.09 -1.66 1.76
CA TYR A 45 2.54 -1.81 1.72
C TYR A 45 3.01 -3.09 1.03
N ILE A 46 2.14 -4.09 0.91
CA ILE A 46 2.50 -5.46 0.53
C ILE A 46 2.41 -5.63 -0.98
N ASP A 47 1.25 -5.29 -1.57
CA ASP A 47 1.01 -5.42 -3.00
C ASP A 47 2.03 -4.65 -3.86
N PRO A 48 2.48 -3.42 -3.48
CA PRO A 48 3.53 -2.72 -4.21
C PRO A 48 4.83 -3.51 -4.41
N GLY A 49 5.20 -4.36 -3.45
CA GLY A 49 6.35 -5.24 -3.55
C GLY A 49 6.20 -6.27 -4.69
N PHE A 50 5.02 -6.84 -4.84
CA PHE A 50 4.68 -7.76 -5.93
C PHE A 50 4.66 -7.06 -7.30
N HIS A 51 4.04 -5.87 -7.36
CA HIS A 51 4.00 -5.07 -8.59
C HIS A 51 5.41 -4.68 -9.07
N ARG A 52 6.32 -4.40 -8.12
CA ARG A 52 7.73 -4.16 -8.44
C ARG A 52 8.37 -5.39 -9.12
N VAL A 53 8.09 -6.60 -8.65
CA VAL A 53 8.58 -7.82 -9.29
C VAL A 53 7.98 -7.94 -10.70
N ALA A 54 6.68 -7.69 -10.86
CA ALA A 54 6.00 -7.82 -12.16
C ALA A 54 6.51 -6.83 -13.22
N THR A 55 6.87 -5.60 -12.83
CA THR A 55 7.25 -4.53 -13.78
C THR A 55 8.74 -4.22 -13.81
N GLY A 56 9.52 -4.67 -12.82
CA GLY A 56 10.91 -4.25 -12.62
C GLY A 56 11.07 -2.80 -12.10
N ARG A 57 9.97 -2.09 -11.81
CA ARG A 57 9.93 -0.68 -11.40
C ARG A 57 9.25 -0.52 -10.05
N ALA A 58 9.58 0.53 -9.30
CA ALA A 58 8.88 0.84 -8.06
C ALA A 58 7.39 1.07 -8.33
N CYS A 59 6.53 0.50 -7.48
CA CYS A 59 5.11 0.80 -7.45
C CYS A 59 4.85 1.93 -6.47
N LEU A 60 4.03 2.92 -6.85
CA LEU A 60 3.66 4.03 -5.99
C LEU A 60 2.20 3.90 -5.55
N ASN A 61 1.95 4.27 -4.30
CA ASN A 61 0.58 4.34 -3.79
C ASN A 61 -0.07 5.65 -4.24
N LEU A 62 -1.35 5.57 -4.63
CA LEU A 62 -2.23 6.70 -4.88
C LEU A 62 -3.43 6.57 -3.94
N ASP A 63 -3.42 7.33 -2.86
CA ASP A 63 -4.44 7.23 -1.82
C ASP A 63 -5.39 8.43 -1.89
N PRO A 64 -6.67 8.23 -2.33
CA PRO A 64 -7.60 9.33 -2.49
C PRO A 64 -8.11 9.92 -1.17
N TRP A 65 -7.90 9.23 -0.04
CA TRP A 65 -8.23 9.76 1.27
C TRP A 65 -7.03 10.38 1.99
N ALA A 66 -5.91 9.66 2.01
CA ALA A 66 -4.77 10.07 2.83
C ALA A 66 -3.83 11.06 2.15
N MET A 67 -3.93 11.25 0.82
CA MET A 67 -3.09 12.19 0.07
C MET A 67 -3.90 13.38 -0.43
N GLN A 68 -3.30 14.55 -0.46
CA GLN A 68 -3.86 15.72 -1.13
C GLN A 68 -3.95 15.52 -2.64
N ALA A 69 -4.87 16.19 -3.31
CA ALA A 69 -5.01 16.12 -4.77
C ALA A 69 -3.72 16.49 -5.50
N GLN A 70 -2.99 17.49 -5.02
CA GLN A 70 -1.71 17.91 -5.58
C GLN A 70 -0.63 16.83 -5.42
N THR A 71 -0.60 16.13 -4.29
CA THR A 71 0.30 15.00 -4.03
C THR A 71 0.03 13.86 -5.01
N ARG A 72 -1.25 13.47 -5.20
CA ARG A 72 -1.64 12.45 -6.18
C ARG A 72 -1.29 12.85 -7.60
N ALA A 73 -1.50 14.11 -7.97
CA ALA A 73 -1.11 14.63 -9.29
C ALA A 73 0.40 14.56 -9.52
N GLY A 74 1.21 14.92 -8.51
CA GLY A 74 2.66 14.81 -8.56
C GLY A 74 3.13 13.37 -8.71
N LEU A 75 2.54 12.43 -7.95
CA LEU A 75 2.85 11.00 -8.05
C LEU A 75 2.40 10.40 -9.38
N ALA A 76 1.23 10.79 -9.90
CA ALA A 76 0.77 10.35 -11.23
C ALA A 76 1.72 10.86 -12.34
N SER A 77 2.24 12.08 -12.21
CA SER A 77 3.24 12.63 -13.13
C SER A 77 4.58 11.86 -13.04
N GLU A 78 5.00 11.50 -11.81
CA GLU A 78 6.20 10.70 -11.58
C GLU A 78 6.08 9.28 -12.16
N LEU A 79 4.92 8.62 -11.96
CA LEU A 79 4.62 7.32 -12.58
C LEU A 79 4.67 7.37 -14.11
N GLY A 80 4.19 8.46 -14.70
CA GLY A 80 4.18 8.66 -16.15
C GLY A 80 5.55 8.99 -16.74
N CYS A 81 6.54 9.33 -15.93
CA CYS A 81 7.89 9.57 -16.41
C CYS A 81 8.50 8.25 -16.90
N ASP A 82 8.92 8.23 -18.17
CA ASP A 82 9.47 7.02 -18.82
C ASP A 82 8.55 5.79 -18.84
N ALA A 83 7.24 5.99 -18.77
CA ALA A 83 6.24 4.93 -18.91
C ALA A 83 5.36 5.15 -20.14
N ASP A 84 4.92 4.05 -20.75
CA ASP A 84 3.96 4.04 -21.84
C ASP A 84 2.53 3.85 -21.32
N LEU A 85 2.40 3.21 -20.13
CA LEU A 85 1.13 2.90 -19.49
C LEU A 85 1.27 2.88 -17.97
N ILE A 86 0.28 3.47 -17.27
CA ILE A 86 0.11 3.30 -15.83
C ILE A 86 -0.99 2.25 -15.59
N VAL A 87 -0.67 1.20 -14.83
CA VAL A 87 -1.65 0.21 -14.36
C VAL A 87 -1.79 0.35 -12.86
N CYS A 88 -2.96 0.81 -12.40
CA CYS A 88 -3.27 0.94 -10.99
C CYS A 88 -4.12 -0.23 -10.51
N GLU A 89 -3.67 -0.97 -9.50
CA GLU A 89 -4.53 -1.93 -8.83
C GLU A 89 -5.37 -1.25 -7.76
N GLY A 90 -6.68 -1.47 -7.80
CA GLY A 90 -7.63 -0.98 -6.81
C GLY A 90 -7.49 -1.67 -5.45
N VAL A 91 -8.00 -1.02 -4.42
CA VAL A 91 -8.09 -1.56 -3.04
C VAL A 91 -9.50 -2.07 -2.79
N MET A 92 -9.65 -3.14 -2.04
CA MET A 92 -10.94 -3.73 -1.63
C MET A 92 -11.91 -3.94 -2.83
N GLY A 93 -13.21 -3.72 -2.68
CA GLY A 93 -14.15 -3.56 -3.80
C GLY A 93 -14.07 -2.17 -4.41
N LEU A 94 -14.54 -2.03 -5.66
CA LEU A 94 -14.43 -0.77 -6.42
C LEU A 94 -15.00 0.42 -5.65
N PHE A 95 -16.13 0.26 -5.00
CA PHE A 95 -16.83 1.30 -4.24
C PHE A 95 -16.61 1.22 -2.72
N ASP A 96 -15.81 0.26 -2.25
CA ASP A 96 -15.54 0.12 -0.82
C ASP A 96 -14.58 1.22 -0.36
N GLY A 97 -15.07 2.09 0.50
CA GLY A 97 -14.33 3.21 1.08
C GLY A 97 -14.50 3.26 2.61
N ILE A 98 -14.29 4.42 3.20
CA ILE A 98 -14.41 4.64 4.64
C ILE A 98 -15.86 4.77 5.13
N ASP A 99 -16.80 4.98 4.23
CA ASP A 99 -18.22 5.18 4.51
C ASP A 99 -19.11 4.58 3.42
N ALA A 100 -20.43 4.66 3.61
CA ALA A 100 -21.40 4.15 2.66
C ALA A 100 -21.44 4.90 1.31
N ALA A 101 -20.84 6.09 1.24
CA ALA A 101 -20.67 6.85 0.00
C ALA A 101 -19.44 6.40 -0.80
N GLY A 102 -18.60 5.52 -0.23
CA GLY A 102 -17.39 5.04 -0.88
C GLY A 102 -16.25 6.06 -0.88
N THR A 103 -16.24 7.00 0.05
CA THR A 103 -15.18 8.00 0.17
C THR A 103 -13.81 7.34 0.30
N GLY A 104 -12.85 7.76 -0.51
CA GLY A 104 -11.49 7.19 -0.50
C GLY A 104 -11.35 5.82 -1.17
N SER A 105 -12.39 5.35 -1.89
CA SER A 105 -12.39 4.07 -2.62
C SER A 105 -11.59 4.15 -3.93
N SER A 106 -11.43 2.98 -4.57
CA SER A 106 -10.90 2.90 -5.94
C SER A 106 -11.75 3.68 -6.94
N ALA A 107 -13.06 3.78 -6.71
CA ALA A 107 -13.97 4.58 -7.52
C ALA A 107 -13.67 6.08 -7.39
N THR A 108 -13.38 6.57 -6.18
CA THR A 108 -12.93 7.96 -5.97
C THR A 108 -11.70 8.28 -6.82
N LEU A 109 -10.70 7.38 -6.80
CA LEU A 109 -9.48 7.56 -7.61
C LEU A 109 -9.79 7.52 -9.12
N ALA A 110 -10.69 6.64 -9.56
CA ALA A 110 -11.11 6.54 -10.96
C ALA A 110 -11.80 7.83 -11.44
N ALA A 111 -12.72 8.38 -10.63
CA ALA A 111 -13.41 9.62 -10.93
C ALA A 111 -12.45 10.83 -11.04
N GLU A 112 -11.49 10.93 -10.11
CA GLU A 112 -10.50 12.01 -10.09
C GLU A 112 -9.52 11.93 -11.26
N THR A 113 -8.96 10.74 -11.50
CA THR A 113 -7.95 10.53 -12.55
C THR A 113 -8.56 10.48 -13.95
N GLY A 114 -9.83 10.12 -14.06
CA GLY A 114 -10.49 9.80 -15.33
C GLY A 114 -9.97 8.51 -15.97
N TRP A 115 -9.17 7.75 -15.27
CA TRP A 115 -8.71 6.44 -15.74
C TRP A 115 -9.87 5.45 -15.81
N PRO A 116 -10.04 4.76 -16.93
CA PRO A 116 -11.08 3.75 -17.05
C PRO A 116 -10.80 2.56 -16.13
N VAL A 117 -11.88 1.97 -15.63
CA VAL A 117 -11.83 0.78 -14.78
C VAL A 117 -12.00 -0.47 -15.63
N LEU A 118 -11.12 -1.44 -15.44
CA LEU A 118 -11.28 -2.83 -15.84
C LEU A 118 -11.82 -3.60 -14.64
N LEU A 119 -13.05 -4.11 -14.74
CA LEU A 119 -13.70 -4.79 -13.62
C LEU A 119 -13.39 -6.30 -13.67
N ALA A 120 -12.55 -6.77 -12.74
CA ALA A 120 -12.26 -8.19 -12.58
C ALA A 120 -13.31 -8.83 -11.67
N VAL A 121 -14.12 -9.72 -12.24
CA VAL A 121 -15.23 -10.39 -11.54
C VAL A 121 -14.90 -11.85 -11.30
N ASP A 122 -15.00 -12.29 -10.04
CA ASP A 122 -14.96 -13.73 -9.74
C ASP A 122 -16.19 -14.40 -10.35
N ALA A 123 -15.98 -15.16 -11.40
CA ALA A 123 -17.05 -15.84 -12.13
C ALA A 123 -17.41 -17.22 -11.57
N LYS A 124 -16.82 -17.62 -10.43
CA LYS A 124 -17.16 -18.87 -9.76
C LYS A 124 -18.65 -18.89 -9.41
N GLY A 125 -19.39 -19.80 -10.02
CA GLY A 125 -20.84 -19.94 -9.80
C GLY A 125 -21.71 -18.90 -10.52
N LEU A 126 -21.13 -18.03 -11.35
CA LEU A 126 -21.88 -17.12 -12.21
C LEU A 126 -22.13 -17.73 -13.59
N ALA A 127 -23.24 -17.34 -14.19
CA ALA A 127 -23.61 -17.61 -15.57
C ALA A 127 -24.24 -16.33 -16.16
N ALA A 128 -25.51 -16.34 -16.50
CA ALA A 128 -26.23 -15.16 -17.01
C ALA A 128 -26.24 -13.97 -16.01
N SER A 129 -26.10 -14.22 -14.72
CA SER A 129 -26.01 -13.19 -13.68
C SER A 129 -24.76 -12.30 -13.77
N PHE A 130 -23.73 -12.71 -14.52
CA PHE A 130 -22.54 -11.90 -14.78
C PHE A 130 -22.88 -10.55 -15.42
N GLY A 131 -23.76 -10.54 -16.45
CA GLY A 131 -24.18 -9.32 -17.11
C GLY A 131 -24.86 -8.30 -16.18
N PRO A 132 -25.94 -8.68 -15.46
CA PRO A 132 -26.59 -7.82 -14.46
C PRO A 132 -25.65 -7.31 -13.37
N LEU A 133 -24.72 -8.13 -12.87
CA LEU A 133 -23.73 -7.71 -11.88
C LEU A 133 -22.85 -6.58 -12.43
N VAL A 134 -22.25 -6.77 -13.59
CA VAL A 134 -21.39 -5.77 -14.22
C VAL A 134 -22.17 -4.50 -14.58
N ALA A 135 -23.41 -4.64 -15.08
CA ALA A 135 -24.29 -3.51 -15.38
C ALA A 135 -24.60 -2.67 -14.12
N GLY A 136 -24.85 -3.34 -12.98
CA GLY A 136 -25.08 -2.66 -11.71
C GLY A 136 -23.88 -1.81 -11.29
N PHE A 137 -22.67 -2.35 -11.40
CA PHE A 137 -21.44 -1.60 -11.13
C PHE A 137 -21.24 -0.43 -12.10
N ALA A 138 -21.54 -0.63 -13.39
CA ALA A 138 -21.39 0.42 -14.41
C ALA A 138 -22.39 1.57 -14.23
N ALA A 139 -23.56 1.30 -13.66
CA ALA A 139 -24.61 2.30 -13.42
C ALA A 139 -24.50 2.99 -12.06
N ALA A 140 -23.63 2.49 -11.15
CA ALA A 140 -23.59 2.96 -9.76
C ALA A 140 -23.08 4.38 -9.62
N ASP A 141 -22.12 4.81 -10.45
CA ASP A 141 -21.58 6.17 -10.45
C ASP A 141 -21.21 6.60 -11.88
N PRO A 142 -21.86 7.63 -12.43
CA PRO A 142 -21.58 8.14 -13.78
C PRO A 142 -20.19 8.76 -13.93
N ALA A 143 -19.53 9.17 -12.84
CA ALA A 143 -18.16 9.67 -12.87
C ALA A 143 -17.12 8.56 -13.07
N VAL A 144 -17.48 7.30 -12.81
CA VAL A 144 -16.62 6.12 -12.89
C VAL A 144 -16.89 5.35 -14.16
N ARG A 145 -15.97 5.42 -15.12
CA ARG A 145 -16.11 4.70 -16.38
C ARG A 145 -15.61 3.26 -16.25
N ILE A 146 -16.51 2.29 -16.14
CA ILE A 146 -16.14 0.87 -16.31
C ILE A 146 -16.09 0.58 -17.82
N ALA A 147 -14.88 0.39 -18.35
CA ALA A 147 -14.65 0.28 -19.79
C ALA A 147 -14.59 -1.16 -20.29
N GLY A 148 -14.36 -2.11 -19.39
CA GLY A 148 -14.30 -3.52 -19.74
C GLY A 148 -14.40 -4.43 -18.53
N ALA A 149 -14.79 -5.68 -18.76
CA ALA A 149 -14.90 -6.71 -17.74
C ALA A 149 -13.98 -7.91 -18.04
N ILE A 150 -13.33 -8.42 -17.00
CA ILE A 150 -12.51 -9.63 -17.00
C ILE A 150 -13.22 -10.66 -16.11
N ALA A 151 -13.48 -11.85 -16.64
CA ALA A 151 -14.01 -12.95 -15.84
C ALA A 151 -12.85 -13.77 -15.25
N ASN A 152 -12.79 -13.86 -13.93
CA ASN A 152 -11.79 -14.66 -13.24
C ASN A 152 -12.37 -16.00 -12.77
N ARG A 153 -11.51 -17.00 -12.58
CA ARG A 153 -11.89 -18.35 -12.10
C ARG A 153 -12.97 -19.02 -12.94
N THR A 154 -12.88 -18.87 -14.26
CA THR A 154 -13.84 -19.47 -15.20
C THR A 154 -13.71 -21.00 -15.25
N GLY A 155 -14.78 -21.68 -15.65
CA GLY A 155 -14.87 -23.14 -15.75
C GLY A 155 -14.50 -23.73 -17.11
N GLY A 156 -13.97 -22.92 -18.04
CA GLY A 156 -13.59 -23.35 -19.40
C GLY A 156 -14.22 -22.50 -20.50
N THR A 157 -13.92 -22.84 -21.76
CA THR A 157 -14.27 -22.04 -22.95
C THR A 157 -15.78 -21.80 -23.12
N ARG A 158 -16.61 -22.84 -22.89
CA ARG A 158 -18.08 -22.71 -22.94
C ARG A 158 -18.60 -21.73 -21.87
N HIS A 159 -17.98 -21.74 -20.67
CA HIS A 159 -18.35 -20.81 -19.61
C HIS A 159 -17.96 -19.38 -19.97
N VAL A 160 -16.76 -19.17 -20.49
CA VAL A 160 -16.28 -17.86 -20.97
C VAL A 160 -17.23 -17.28 -22.03
N GLU A 161 -17.65 -18.09 -23.01
CA GLU A 161 -18.59 -17.66 -24.06
C GLU A 161 -19.95 -17.27 -23.48
N LEU A 162 -20.48 -18.04 -22.52
CA LEU A 162 -21.72 -17.71 -21.82
C LEU A 162 -21.64 -16.37 -21.10
N LEU A 163 -20.53 -16.10 -20.40
CA LEU A 163 -20.31 -14.83 -19.69
C LEU A 163 -20.20 -13.66 -20.67
N ARG A 164 -19.51 -13.85 -21.79
CA ARG A 164 -19.40 -12.85 -22.86
C ARG A 164 -20.79 -12.47 -23.42
N GLN A 165 -21.63 -13.46 -23.72
CA GLN A 165 -22.99 -13.24 -24.20
C GLN A 165 -23.87 -12.55 -23.15
N ALA A 166 -23.73 -12.94 -21.86
CA ALA A 166 -24.46 -12.33 -20.77
C ALA A 166 -24.11 -10.84 -20.60
N LEU A 167 -22.82 -10.48 -20.74
CA LEU A 167 -22.36 -9.10 -20.73
C LEU A 167 -22.94 -8.32 -21.92
N ALA A 168 -22.77 -8.82 -23.14
CA ALA A 168 -23.21 -8.15 -24.37
C ALA A 168 -24.71 -7.83 -24.37
N ARG A 169 -25.54 -8.66 -23.73
CA ARG A 169 -26.99 -8.42 -23.60
C ARG A 169 -27.34 -7.27 -22.67
N ARG A 170 -26.50 -6.93 -21.69
CA ARG A 170 -26.78 -5.92 -20.66
C ARG A 170 -25.96 -4.64 -20.85
N CYS A 171 -24.75 -4.79 -21.36
CA CYS A 171 -23.80 -3.72 -21.57
C CYS A 171 -23.19 -3.85 -22.97
N PRO A 172 -23.93 -3.57 -24.06
CA PRO A 172 -23.47 -3.81 -25.43
C PRO A 172 -22.21 -3.01 -25.78
N ASP A 173 -22.01 -1.85 -25.18
CA ASP A 173 -20.87 -0.96 -25.43
C ASP A 173 -19.64 -1.29 -24.54
N MET A 174 -19.79 -2.23 -23.61
CA MET A 174 -18.70 -2.63 -22.71
C MET A 174 -17.92 -3.82 -23.29
N GLN A 175 -16.60 -3.73 -23.23
CA GLN A 175 -15.76 -4.80 -23.75
C GLN A 175 -15.67 -5.97 -22.78
N PHE A 176 -15.91 -7.19 -23.25
CA PHE A 176 -15.51 -8.40 -22.57
C PHE A 176 -14.06 -8.69 -22.92
N LEU A 177 -13.15 -8.49 -21.95
CA LEU A 177 -11.70 -8.54 -22.16
C LEU A 177 -11.13 -9.96 -22.08
N GLY A 178 -11.93 -10.95 -21.68
CA GLY A 178 -11.53 -12.34 -21.62
C GLY A 178 -11.86 -13.02 -20.30
N GLY A 179 -11.49 -14.29 -20.20
CA GLY A 179 -11.79 -15.12 -19.03
C GLY A 179 -10.62 -16.00 -18.61
N ILE A 180 -10.08 -15.76 -17.41
CA ILE A 180 -8.99 -16.52 -16.81
C ILE A 180 -9.54 -17.75 -16.09
N GLY A 181 -9.04 -18.93 -16.41
CA GLY A 181 -9.40 -20.19 -15.76
C GLY A 181 -8.96 -20.29 -14.31
N ARG A 182 -9.52 -21.27 -13.59
CA ARG A 182 -9.04 -21.60 -12.24
C ARG A 182 -7.67 -22.25 -12.32
N ASP A 183 -6.71 -21.72 -11.55
CA ASP A 183 -5.40 -22.29 -11.41
C ASP A 183 -4.89 -22.10 -9.98
N GLN A 184 -4.77 -23.19 -9.23
CA GLN A 184 -4.28 -23.16 -7.85
C GLN A 184 -2.82 -22.71 -7.73
N ALA A 185 -2.01 -22.88 -8.77
CA ALA A 185 -0.63 -22.44 -8.78
C ALA A 185 -0.47 -20.92 -8.95
N LEU A 186 -1.56 -20.18 -9.14
CA LEU A 186 -1.61 -18.73 -9.12
C LEU A 186 -2.01 -18.16 -7.74
N ALA A 187 -2.26 -19.02 -6.75
CA ALA A 187 -2.58 -18.58 -5.40
C ALA A 187 -1.33 -17.99 -4.74
N LEU A 188 -1.47 -16.78 -4.23
CA LEU A 188 -0.45 -16.13 -3.42
C LEU A 188 -0.66 -16.50 -1.94
N PRO A 189 0.42 -16.77 -1.18
CA PRO A 189 0.29 -17.10 0.24
C PRO A 189 -0.19 -15.88 1.04
N GLU A 190 -1.09 -16.13 2.00
CA GLU A 190 -1.68 -15.09 2.84
C GLU A 190 -1.15 -15.17 4.28
N ARG A 191 -1.13 -14.02 4.94
CA ARG A 191 -0.78 -13.80 6.34
C ARG A 191 -1.87 -12.94 7.01
N HIS A 192 -1.77 -12.69 8.30
CA HIS A 192 -2.79 -11.97 9.07
C HIS A 192 -3.01 -10.49 8.66
N LEU A 193 -2.04 -9.83 8.00
CA LEU A 193 -2.19 -8.47 7.45
C LEU A 193 -2.36 -8.45 5.92
N GLY A 194 -2.63 -9.56 5.26
CA GLY A 194 -2.75 -9.67 3.81
C GLY A 194 -1.85 -10.76 3.24
N LEU A 195 -1.24 -10.52 2.09
CA LEU A 195 -0.29 -11.46 1.49
C LEU A 195 1.01 -11.56 2.30
N VAL A 196 1.71 -12.67 2.19
CA VAL A 196 3.11 -12.77 2.64
C VAL A 196 3.94 -11.79 1.80
N PRO A 197 4.79 -10.93 2.40
CA PRO A 197 5.57 -9.96 1.63
C PRO A 197 6.34 -10.58 0.46
N ALA A 198 6.48 -9.83 -0.63
CA ALA A 198 7.12 -10.31 -1.86
C ALA A 198 8.53 -10.88 -1.64
N GLY A 199 9.32 -10.25 -0.76
CA GLY A 199 10.68 -10.72 -0.40
C GLY A 199 10.73 -12.03 0.39
N GLU A 200 9.59 -12.47 0.95
CA GLU A 200 9.45 -13.71 1.71
C GLU A 200 8.63 -14.78 0.95
N THR A 201 8.06 -14.43 -0.21
CA THR A 201 7.25 -15.34 -1.02
C THR A 201 8.16 -16.22 -1.88
N PRO A 202 8.19 -17.55 -1.63
CA PRO A 202 9.01 -18.46 -2.43
C PRO A 202 8.57 -18.45 -3.90
N ASP A 203 9.55 -18.58 -4.81
CA ASP A 203 9.28 -18.71 -6.25
C ASP A 203 8.38 -17.62 -6.86
N LEU A 204 8.33 -16.43 -6.26
CA LEU A 204 7.44 -15.35 -6.70
C LEU A 204 7.58 -15.04 -8.20
N GLU A 205 8.80 -15.00 -8.72
CA GLU A 205 9.05 -14.77 -10.15
C GLU A 205 8.31 -15.81 -11.01
N ARG A 206 8.34 -17.09 -10.63
CA ARG A 206 7.62 -18.15 -11.34
C ARG A 206 6.10 -17.98 -11.28
N VAL A 207 5.57 -17.51 -10.15
CA VAL A 207 4.12 -17.22 -10.02
C VAL A 207 3.73 -16.04 -10.92
N VAL A 208 4.54 -14.98 -10.96
CA VAL A 208 4.31 -13.81 -11.82
C VAL A 208 4.38 -14.21 -13.30
N GLU A 209 5.37 -15.02 -13.70
CA GLU A 209 5.50 -15.51 -15.07
C GLU A 209 4.28 -16.37 -15.48
N ARG A 210 3.82 -17.27 -14.62
CA ARG A 210 2.63 -18.08 -14.86
C ARG A 210 1.35 -17.23 -14.96
N ALA A 211 1.23 -16.20 -14.13
CA ALA A 211 0.12 -15.25 -14.22
C ALA A 211 0.15 -14.48 -15.54
N ALA A 212 1.34 -14.11 -16.02
CA ALA A 212 1.52 -13.46 -17.31
C ALA A 212 1.14 -14.37 -18.47
N ASP A 213 1.51 -15.65 -18.43
CA ASP A 213 1.10 -16.65 -19.43
C ASP A 213 -0.43 -16.79 -19.47
N ALA A 214 -1.07 -16.90 -18.30
CA ALA A 214 -2.52 -16.98 -18.19
C ALA A 214 -3.22 -15.73 -18.75
N CYS A 215 -2.71 -14.52 -18.44
CA CYS A 215 -3.22 -13.27 -18.97
C CYS A 215 -3.02 -13.17 -20.49
N THR A 216 -1.84 -13.55 -20.99
CA THR A 216 -1.53 -13.53 -22.44
C THR A 216 -2.45 -14.47 -23.23
N ALA A 217 -2.74 -15.66 -22.71
CA ALA A 217 -3.59 -16.63 -23.35
C ALA A 217 -5.08 -16.29 -23.28
N ALA A 218 -5.53 -15.58 -22.25
CA ALA A 218 -6.94 -15.42 -21.92
C ALA A 218 -7.51 -14.02 -22.15
N LEU A 219 -6.65 -12.98 -22.23
CA LEU A 219 -7.08 -11.57 -22.29
C LEU A 219 -6.74 -10.92 -23.63
N ASP A 220 -7.61 -10.03 -24.10
CA ASP A 220 -7.33 -9.13 -25.23
C ASP A 220 -6.48 -7.96 -24.74
N LEU A 221 -5.14 -8.16 -24.74
CA LEU A 221 -4.18 -7.15 -24.28
C LEU A 221 -4.18 -5.89 -25.17
N ASP A 222 -4.49 -6.04 -26.48
CA ASP A 222 -4.56 -4.89 -27.39
C ASP A 222 -5.81 -4.04 -27.11
N ALA A 223 -6.95 -4.67 -26.80
CA ALA A 223 -8.13 -3.96 -26.34
C ALA A 223 -7.86 -3.21 -25.02
N ILE A 224 -7.16 -3.84 -24.07
CA ILE A 224 -6.78 -3.22 -22.80
C ILE A 224 -5.94 -1.96 -23.06
N LEU A 225 -4.93 -2.03 -23.91
CA LEU A 225 -4.11 -0.87 -24.27
C LEU A 225 -4.94 0.26 -24.92
N ARG A 226 -5.87 -0.08 -25.81
CA ARG A 226 -6.76 0.91 -26.43
C ARG A 226 -7.73 1.58 -25.47
N LEU A 227 -8.08 0.92 -24.37
CA LEU A 227 -8.97 1.48 -23.34
C LEU A 227 -8.29 2.53 -22.47
N ALA A 228 -6.99 2.43 -22.22
CA ALA A 228 -6.26 3.37 -21.38
C ALA A 228 -6.44 4.84 -21.80
N ARG A 229 -6.49 5.75 -20.85
CA ARG A 229 -6.73 7.18 -21.08
C ARG A 229 -5.72 8.03 -20.31
N PRO A 230 -5.32 9.19 -20.85
CA PRO A 230 -4.57 10.19 -20.10
C PRO A 230 -5.26 10.56 -18.80
N THR A 231 -4.47 10.87 -17.76
CA THR A 231 -5.04 11.34 -16.50
C THR A 231 -5.68 12.72 -16.65
N ARG A 232 -6.76 12.96 -15.90
CA ARG A 232 -7.38 14.28 -15.74
C ARG A 232 -6.71 15.11 -14.65
N LEU A 233 -5.87 14.49 -13.82
CA LEU A 233 -5.06 15.22 -12.85
C LEU A 233 -4.12 16.16 -13.62
N GLY A 234 -4.12 17.42 -13.24
CA GLY A 234 -3.23 18.43 -13.87
C GLY A 234 -1.76 18.07 -13.65
N ALA A 235 -0.89 18.63 -14.49
CA ALA A 235 0.55 18.55 -14.22
C ALA A 235 0.86 19.22 -12.89
N ALA A 236 1.58 18.51 -12.03
CA ALA A 236 1.98 19.01 -10.72
C ALA A 236 3.47 18.76 -10.50
N PRO A 237 4.13 19.57 -9.67
CA PRO A 237 5.51 19.32 -9.27
C PRO A 237 5.60 17.96 -8.56
N PRO A 238 6.80 17.37 -8.49
CA PRO A 238 7.02 16.13 -7.75
C PRO A 238 6.47 16.22 -6.32
N ALA A 239 5.80 15.18 -5.86
CA ALA A 239 5.19 15.13 -4.54
C ALA A 239 6.24 15.31 -3.44
N ARG A 240 5.98 16.21 -2.50
CA ARG A 240 6.89 16.42 -1.35
C ARG A 240 6.63 15.47 -0.19
N LEU A 241 5.38 15.03 -0.01
CA LEU A 241 4.95 14.18 1.11
C LEU A 241 5.43 14.79 2.46
N LEU A 242 6.01 13.95 3.34
CA LEU A 242 6.56 14.43 4.61
C LEU A 242 7.94 15.04 4.42
N ALA A 243 8.27 16.07 5.22
CA ALA A 243 9.62 16.62 5.26
C ALA A 243 10.64 15.58 5.77
N PRO A 244 11.93 15.70 5.38
CA PRO A 244 12.98 14.81 5.84
C PRO A 244 13.14 14.83 7.37
N LEU A 245 13.49 13.69 7.94
CA LEU A 245 13.75 13.53 9.37
C LEU A 245 15.12 14.10 9.78
N GLY A 246 16.02 14.29 8.81
CA GLY A 246 17.39 14.78 8.95
C GLY A 246 18.06 14.92 7.60
N GLN A 247 19.34 15.26 7.58
CA GLN A 247 20.14 15.39 6.37
C GLN A 247 20.62 14.03 5.86
N HIS A 248 20.93 13.09 6.76
CA HIS A 248 21.26 11.71 6.44
C HIS A 248 20.37 10.78 7.27
N ILE A 249 19.38 10.18 6.62
CA ILE A 249 18.38 9.30 7.25
C ILE A 249 18.78 7.84 7.05
N ALA A 250 19.11 7.15 8.14
CA ALA A 250 19.27 5.69 8.11
C ALA A 250 17.91 5.00 8.30
N VAL A 251 17.50 4.19 7.34
CA VAL A 251 16.21 3.50 7.31
C VAL A 251 16.40 2.02 7.58
N ALA A 252 15.73 1.48 8.60
CA ALA A 252 15.69 0.04 8.82
C ALA A 252 14.91 -0.63 7.68
N SER A 253 15.50 -1.69 7.10
CA SER A 253 14.94 -2.36 5.93
C SER A 253 15.32 -3.84 5.90
N ASP A 254 14.39 -4.68 6.33
CA ASP A 254 14.43 -6.14 6.25
C ASP A 254 13.02 -6.71 6.46
N ALA A 255 12.88 -8.02 6.67
CA ALA A 255 11.57 -8.68 6.85
C ALA A 255 10.78 -8.16 8.06
N ALA A 256 11.44 -7.63 9.10
CA ALA A 256 10.78 -7.03 10.26
C ALA A 256 10.37 -5.57 10.05
N PHE A 257 10.99 -4.87 9.07
CA PHE A 257 10.83 -3.43 8.81
C PHE A 257 10.59 -3.16 7.32
N ALA A 258 9.54 -3.79 6.75
CA ALA A 258 9.29 -3.79 5.31
C ALA A 258 8.30 -2.70 4.84
N PHE A 259 7.62 -1.98 5.75
CA PHE A 259 6.51 -1.09 5.42
C PHE A 259 6.95 0.38 5.29
N ALA A 260 7.80 0.65 4.32
CA ALA A 260 8.19 2.01 3.94
C ALA A 260 7.66 2.35 2.54
N TYR A 261 7.03 3.51 2.38
CA TYR A 261 6.56 3.97 1.07
C TYR A 261 7.73 4.39 0.17
N PRO A 262 7.90 3.77 -1.02
CA PRO A 262 8.95 4.18 -1.97
C PRO A 262 8.86 5.67 -2.33
N ALA A 263 7.63 6.20 -2.47
CA ALA A 263 7.40 7.62 -2.77
C ALA A 263 7.96 8.54 -1.68
N GLN A 264 7.81 8.17 -0.39
CA GLN A 264 8.34 8.94 0.72
C GLN A 264 9.88 8.98 0.73
N LEU A 265 10.51 7.82 0.53
CA LEU A 265 11.98 7.74 0.46
C LEU A 265 12.54 8.52 -0.73
N ALA A 266 11.85 8.47 -1.87
CA ALA A 266 12.20 9.28 -3.04
C ALA A 266 11.99 10.79 -2.79
N ALA A 267 10.90 11.16 -2.09
CA ALA A 267 10.62 12.55 -1.72
C ALA A 267 11.69 13.11 -0.78
N TRP A 268 12.18 12.36 0.20
CA TRP A 268 13.28 12.79 1.07
C TRP A 268 14.56 13.05 0.27
N ARG A 269 14.92 12.15 -0.67
CA ARG A 269 16.09 12.37 -1.55
C ARG A 269 15.94 13.62 -2.42
N ARG A 270 14.75 13.85 -3.00
CA ARG A 270 14.48 15.07 -3.78
C ARG A 270 14.55 16.35 -2.95
N GLN A 271 14.25 16.26 -1.65
CA GLN A 271 14.36 17.37 -0.70
C GLN A 271 15.79 17.54 -0.15
N GLY A 272 16.76 16.79 -0.67
CA GLY A 272 18.19 16.94 -0.35
C GLY A 272 18.70 16.01 0.74
N ALA A 273 17.88 15.13 1.31
CA ALA A 273 18.36 14.17 2.30
C ALA A 273 19.06 12.97 1.63
N GLU A 274 20.16 12.53 2.23
CA GLU A 274 20.73 11.22 1.96
C GLU A 274 19.88 10.14 2.65
N VAL A 275 19.63 9.02 1.98
CA VAL A 275 18.89 7.88 2.53
C VAL A 275 19.71 6.63 2.38
N SER A 276 20.17 6.09 3.50
CA SER A 276 20.86 4.81 3.60
C SER A 276 19.98 3.74 4.25
N PHE A 277 20.34 2.47 4.08
CA PHE A 277 19.58 1.35 4.64
C PHE A 277 20.46 0.48 5.53
N PHE A 278 19.86 -0.13 6.55
CA PHE A 278 20.50 -1.10 7.41
C PHE A 278 19.48 -2.18 7.84
N SER A 279 19.97 -3.37 8.18
CA SER A 279 19.11 -4.49 8.61
C SER A 279 19.31 -4.77 10.10
N PRO A 280 18.32 -4.46 10.96
CA PRO A 280 18.31 -4.91 12.36
C PRO A 280 18.40 -6.43 12.51
N LEU A 281 17.76 -7.19 11.63
CA LEU A 281 17.83 -8.66 11.65
C LEU A 281 19.22 -9.22 11.32
N ALA A 282 20.06 -8.44 10.63
CA ALA A 282 21.48 -8.79 10.41
C ALA A 282 22.43 -8.15 11.43
N ASP A 283 21.90 -7.63 12.55
CA ASP A 283 22.61 -6.91 13.60
C ASP A 283 23.44 -5.72 13.09
N GLN A 284 22.96 -5.06 12.00
CA GLN A 284 23.63 -3.89 11.43
C GLN A 284 23.28 -2.64 12.22
N LYS A 285 24.23 -1.70 12.23
CA LYS A 285 24.08 -0.35 12.80
C LYS A 285 23.59 0.62 11.73
N PRO A 286 22.93 1.74 12.11
CA PRO A 286 22.76 2.88 11.21
C PRO A 286 24.11 3.33 10.61
N ALA A 287 24.07 3.89 9.42
CA ALA A 287 25.27 4.38 8.74
C ALA A 287 26.01 5.42 9.61
N VAL A 288 27.33 5.42 9.53
CA VAL A 288 28.15 6.45 10.18
C VAL A 288 27.82 7.80 9.53
N GLY A 289 27.60 8.82 10.37
CA GLY A 289 27.19 10.15 9.90
C GLY A 289 25.69 10.35 9.73
N ALA A 290 24.85 9.30 9.92
CA ALA A 290 23.42 9.50 9.99
C ALA A 290 23.04 10.41 11.18
N ASP A 291 22.17 11.38 10.93
CA ASP A 291 21.63 12.29 11.94
C ASP A 291 20.16 12.01 12.25
N ALA A 292 19.53 11.11 11.47
CA ALA A 292 18.21 10.58 11.76
C ALA A 292 18.11 9.06 11.48
N VAL A 293 17.25 8.37 12.24
CA VAL A 293 16.91 6.96 12.03
C VAL A 293 15.41 6.84 11.85
N PHE A 294 15.01 6.10 10.83
CA PHE A 294 13.62 5.70 10.60
C PHE A 294 13.47 4.19 10.77
N LEU A 295 12.62 3.79 11.70
CA LEU A 295 12.17 2.40 11.88
C LEU A 295 10.73 2.30 11.35
N PRO A 296 10.52 1.86 10.11
CA PRO A 296 9.17 1.70 9.55
C PRO A 296 8.41 0.54 10.20
N GLY A 297 7.15 0.37 9.81
CA GLY A 297 6.37 -0.80 10.17
C GLY A 297 6.86 -2.08 9.51
N GLY A 298 6.21 -3.18 9.87
CA GLY A 298 6.50 -4.52 9.36
C GLY A 298 5.97 -5.59 10.30
N TYR A 299 6.72 -6.69 10.42
CA TYR A 299 6.36 -7.85 11.25
C TYR A 299 7.42 -8.14 12.33
N PRO A 300 7.70 -7.18 13.25
CA PRO A 300 8.72 -7.41 14.29
C PRO A 300 8.36 -8.55 15.21
N GLU A 301 7.06 -8.84 15.44
CA GLU A 301 6.58 -9.94 16.26
C GLU A 301 6.99 -11.32 15.75
N LEU A 302 7.22 -11.48 14.44
CA LEU A 302 7.70 -12.73 13.85
C LEU A 302 9.21 -12.92 14.02
N HIS A 303 9.92 -11.87 14.42
CA HIS A 303 11.37 -11.81 14.51
C HIS A 303 11.86 -11.30 15.86
N VAL A 304 10.99 -11.24 16.86
CA VAL A 304 11.22 -10.53 18.13
C VAL A 304 12.46 -11.02 18.87
N GLY A 305 12.70 -12.33 18.94
CA GLY A 305 13.90 -12.91 19.58
C GLY A 305 15.19 -12.49 18.88
N LYS A 306 15.16 -12.42 17.53
CA LYS A 306 16.31 -12.00 16.73
C LYS A 306 16.61 -10.52 16.91
N ILE A 307 15.58 -9.67 16.93
CA ILE A 307 15.72 -8.24 17.21
C ILE A 307 16.27 -8.00 18.63
N ALA A 308 15.71 -8.70 19.63
CA ALA A 308 16.15 -8.57 21.02
C ALA A 308 17.61 -9.01 21.25
N SER A 309 18.12 -9.96 20.45
CA SER A 309 19.48 -10.45 20.51
C SER A 309 20.47 -9.67 19.62
N ALA A 310 20.01 -8.73 18.80
CA ALA A 310 20.84 -7.92 17.91
C ALA A 310 21.62 -6.85 18.70
N SER A 311 22.71 -7.25 19.31
CA SER A 311 23.46 -6.45 20.30
C SER A 311 24.08 -5.20 19.73
N CYS A 312 24.61 -5.27 18.48
CA CYS A 312 25.21 -4.10 17.81
C CYS A 312 24.14 -3.07 17.44
N PHE A 313 23.00 -3.52 16.91
CA PHE A 313 21.84 -2.68 16.61
C PHE A 313 21.32 -1.99 17.88
N VAL A 314 21.03 -2.77 18.95
CA VAL A 314 20.50 -2.27 20.21
C VAL A 314 21.45 -1.23 20.84
N ALA A 315 22.74 -1.53 20.92
CA ALA A 315 23.73 -0.62 21.49
C ALA A 315 23.85 0.67 20.67
N ALA A 316 23.86 0.57 19.33
CA ALA A 316 23.95 1.72 18.45
C ALA A 316 22.73 2.65 18.56
N LEU A 317 21.52 2.10 18.60
CA LEU A 317 20.29 2.89 18.72
C LEU A 317 20.18 3.57 20.11
N ARG A 318 20.57 2.88 21.18
CA ARG A 318 20.58 3.45 22.54
C ARG A 318 21.59 4.58 22.69
N ALA A 319 22.69 4.53 21.95
CA ALA A 319 23.73 5.57 21.95
C ALA A 319 23.50 6.66 20.87
N PHE A 320 22.45 6.52 20.05
CA PHE A 320 22.23 7.44 18.93
C PHE A 320 21.76 8.81 19.41
N ALA A 321 22.49 9.87 19.05
CA ALA A 321 22.23 11.23 19.50
C ALA A 321 21.25 11.99 18.58
N GLY A 322 21.06 11.54 17.33
CA GLY A 322 20.17 12.16 16.35
C GLY A 322 18.70 11.82 16.60
N PHE A 323 17.84 12.24 15.69
CA PHE A 323 16.40 11.98 15.78
C PHE A 323 16.05 10.53 15.41
N VAL A 324 15.23 9.87 16.22
CA VAL A 324 14.75 8.50 15.94
C VAL A 324 13.23 8.51 15.85
N TYR A 325 12.71 8.02 14.73
CA TYR A 325 11.27 7.93 14.51
C TYR A 325 10.84 6.49 14.16
N GLY A 326 9.82 6.01 14.85
CA GLY A 326 9.26 4.67 14.63
C GLY A 326 7.77 4.67 14.32
N GLU A 327 7.38 3.94 13.28
CA GLU A 327 5.98 3.71 12.93
C GLU A 327 5.59 2.24 13.16
N CYS A 328 4.41 1.98 13.72
CA CYS A 328 3.83 0.65 13.88
C CYS A 328 4.84 -0.36 14.47
N GLY A 329 5.41 -1.26 13.66
CA GLY A 329 6.44 -2.20 14.08
C GLY A 329 7.68 -1.51 14.65
N GLY A 330 8.12 -0.44 14.02
CA GLY A 330 9.23 0.38 14.51
C GLY A 330 8.94 1.01 15.88
N TYR A 331 7.72 1.49 16.10
CA TYR A 331 7.28 2.02 17.39
C TYR A 331 7.33 0.94 18.49
N MET A 332 6.86 -0.28 18.20
CA MET A 332 6.94 -1.40 19.14
C MET A 332 8.39 -1.71 19.54
N VAL A 333 9.31 -1.70 18.59
CA VAL A 333 10.75 -1.96 18.82
C VAL A 333 11.43 -0.82 19.62
N LEU A 334 10.96 0.42 19.49
CA LEU A 334 11.44 1.54 20.33
C LEU A 334 11.01 1.40 21.79
N GLY A 335 10.01 0.60 22.11
CA GLY A 335 9.44 0.42 23.45
C GLY A 335 10.36 -0.28 24.45
N ASP A 336 9.86 -0.42 25.69
CA ASP A 336 10.53 -1.16 26.77
C ASP A 336 10.49 -2.67 26.53
N GLY A 337 9.42 -3.17 25.90
CA GLY A 337 9.24 -4.60 25.66
C GLY A 337 8.12 -4.91 24.68
N LEU A 338 8.20 -6.13 24.13
CA LEU A 338 7.17 -6.73 23.29
C LEU A 338 6.89 -8.15 23.81
N VAL A 339 5.61 -8.40 24.12
CA VAL A 339 5.12 -9.73 24.46
C VAL A 339 4.60 -10.39 23.19
N ASP A 340 5.18 -11.54 22.82
CA ASP A 340 4.82 -12.28 21.63
C ASP A 340 3.47 -13.03 21.74
N ALA A 341 3.11 -13.77 20.72
CA ALA A 341 1.85 -14.52 20.69
C ALA A 341 1.78 -15.65 21.73
N ASP A 342 2.92 -16.16 22.16
CA ASP A 342 3.05 -17.24 23.16
C ASP A 342 3.10 -16.68 24.59
N GLY A 343 3.05 -15.35 24.74
CA GLY A 343 3.10 -14.66 26.04
C GLY A 343 4.51 -14.44 26.57
N THR A 344 5.54 -14.72 25.79
CA THR A 344 6.93 -14.47 26.16
C THR A 344 7.28 -13.01 25.97
N ARG A 345 7.83 -12.39 27.02
CA ARG A 345 8.28 -11.01 26.99
C ARG A 345 9.71 -10.91 26.49
N HIS A 346 9.93 -10.08 25.50
CA HIS A 346 11.24 -9.74 24.96
C HIS A 346 11.56 -8.28 25.24
N ALA A 347 12.76 -8.00 25.77
CA ALA A 347 13.23 -6.63 25.94
C ALA A 347 13.49 -6.01 24.58
N MET A 348 12.99 -4.77 24.38
CA MET A 348 13.20 -3.98 23.18
C MET A 348 14.23 -2.87 23.44
N LEU A 349 14.22 -1.80 22.66
CA LEU A 349 15.23 -0.75 22.76
C LEU A 349 15.14 0.06 24.07
N GLY A 350 13.97 0.15 24.73
CA GLY A 350 13.79 0.91 25.97
C GLY A 350 13.91 2.43 25.79
N LEU A 351 13.73 2.92 24.55
CA LEU A 351 13.84 4.33 24.21
C LEU A 351 12.52 5.08 24.44
N LEU A 352 11.38 4.38 24.33
CA LEU A 352 10.05 4.90 24.63
C LEU A 352 9.42 4.10 25.80
N PRO A 353 8.65 4.75 26.70
CA PRO A 353 8.07 4.10 27.88
C PRO A 353 6.78 3.33 27.51
N VAL A 354 6.88 2.38 26.60
CA VAL A 354 5.74 1.64 26.03
C VAL A 354 6.07 0.15 25.98
N GLU A 355 5.14 -0.67 26.45
CA GLU A 355 5.20 -2.11 26.29
C GLU A 355 4.01 -2.59 25.48
N THR A 356 4.26 -3.45 24.48
CA THR A 356 3.25 -3.91 23.52
C THR A 356 3.05 -5.41 23.58
N THR A 357 1.90 -5.92 23.13
CA THR A 357 1.60 -7.36 23.19
C THR A 357 0.85 -7.87 21.97
N PHE A 358 1.16 -9.11 21.58
CA PHE A 358 0.43 -9.92 20.61
C PHE A 358 -0.32 -11.09 21.28
N ALA A 359 -0.24 -11.26 22.59
CA ALA A 359 -0.94 -12.34 23.33
C ALA A 359 -2.46 -12.22 23.22
N LYS A 360 -2.98 -11.00 23.07
CA LYS A 360 -4.41 -10.73 22.85
C LYS A 360 -4.55 -9.91 21.56
N ARG A 361 -4.60 -10.60 20.45
CA ARG A 361 -4.69 -9.96 19.12
C ARG A 361 -6.03 -9.25 18.96
N LYS A 362 -5.99 -7.96 18.63
CA LYS A 362 -7.14 -7.16 18.23
C LYS A 362 -6.77 -6.35 17.00
N LEU A 363 -7.58 -6.44 15.96
CA LEU A 363 -7.36 -5.65 14.75
C LEU A 363 -7.64 -4.18 15.03
N HIS A 364 -6.65 -3.34 14.81
CA HIS A 364 -6.76 -1.89 14.74
C HIS A 364 -6.56 -1.49 13.28
N LEU A 365 -7.61 -1.02 12.65
CA LEU A 365 -7.62 -0.67 11.24
C LEU A 365 -8.39 0.63 11.04
N GLY A 366 -7.84 1.52 10.23
CA GLY A 366 -8.55 2.68 9.72
C GLY A 366 -7.64 3.86 9.45
N TYR A 367 -8.16 4.78 8.68
CA TYR A 367 -7.51 6.06 8.45
C TYR A 367 -7.54 6.94 9.70
N ARG A 368 -6.50 7.74 9.83
CA ARG A 368 -6.34 8.71 10.92
C ARG A 368 -5.92 10.06 10.35
N LYS A 369 -6.58 11.11 10.81
CA LYS A 369 -6.08 12.47 10.73
C LYS A 369 -5.49 12.79 12.10
N VAL A 370 -4.24 13.23 12.13
CA VAL A 370 -3.51 13.50 13.37
C VAL A 370 -3.01 14.92 13.42
N ARG A 371 -3.05 15.54 14.59
CA ARG A 371 -2.44 16.82 14.87
C ARG A 371 -1.22 16.63 15.76
N LEU A 372 -0.07 17.17 15.33
CA LEU A 372 1.19 17.06 16.03
C LEU A 372 1.16 17.92 17.32
N ARG A 373 1.61 17.35 18.44
CA ARG A 373 1.59 18.02 19.74
C ARG A 373 2.89 18.76 20.07
N ALA A 374 3.98 18.46 19.36
CA ALA A 374 5.29 19.06 19.58
C ALA A 374 6.02 19.28 18.27
N ASP A 375 7.01 20.17 18.26
CA ASP A 375 7.89 20.36 17.11
C ASP A 375 8.75 19.11 16.87
N LEU A 376 8.76 18.62 15.63
CA LEU A 376 9.59 17.52 15.15
C LEU A 376 10.22 17.91 13.81
N PRO A 377 11.25 17.19 13.33
CA PRO A 377 11.88 17.51 12.05
C PRO A 377 10.92 17.59 10.86
N PHE A 378 9.86 16.78 10.86
CA PHE A 378 8.89 16.76 9.77
C PHE A 378 7.69 17.71 9.96
N GLY A 379 7.61 18.47 11.05
CA GLY A 379 6.51 19.42 11.27
C GLY A 379 6.53 20.14 12.62
N ARG A 380 5.84 21.28 12.68
CA ARG A 380 5.66 22.04 13.92
C ARG A 380 4.42 21.56 14.68
N ALA A 381 4.39 21.83 15.97
CA ALA A 381 3.19 21.62 16.80
C ALA A 381 1.97 22.30 16.17
N GLY A 382 0.85 21.60 16.16
CA GLY A 382 -0.38 22.04 15.55
C GLY A 382 -0.55 21.66 14.07
N MET A 383 0.50 21.27 13.36
CA MET A 383 0.37 20.76 11.99
C MET A 383 -0.39 19.44 11.98
N SER A 384 -1.18 19.26 10.92
CA SER A 384 -2.01 18.06 10.72
C SER A 384 -1.44 17.19 9.62
N PHE A 385 -1.59 15.87 9.81
CA PHE A 385 -1.19 14.85 8.85
C PHE A 385 -2.31 13.84 8.68
N ARG A 386 -2.32 13.16 7.54
CA ARG A 386 -3.15 11.98 7.29
C ARG A 386 -2.28 10.74 7.24
N GLY A 387 -2.84 9.65 7.73
CA GLY A 387 -2.19 8.36 7.75
C GLY A 387 -3.20 7.26 8.00
N HIS A 388 -2.70 6.09 8.28
CA HIS A 388 -3.54 4.95 8.66
C HIS A 388 -2.91 4.15 9.79
N GLU A 389 -3.73 3.36 10.42
CA GLU A 389 -3.38 2.40 11.45
C GLU A 389 -3.78 1.01 10.97
N PHE A 390 -2.86 0.04 11.04
CA PHE A 390 -3.13 -1.33 10.66
C PHE A 390 -2.21 -2.29 11.42
N HIS A 391 -2.66 -2.79 12.56
CA HIS A 391 -1.90 -3.72 13.41
C HIS A 391 -2.81 -4.60 14.25
N TYR A 392 -2.26 -5.69 14.78
CA TYR A 392 -2.95 -6.62 15.69
C TYR A 392 -2.44 -6.55 17.12
N SER A 393 -1.36 -5.82 17.35
CA SER A 393 -0.82 -5.62 18.71
C SER A 393 -1.69 -4.66 19.51
N ALA A 394 -1.58 -4.75 20.83
CA ALA A 394 -2.16 -3.79 21.75
C ALA A 394 -1.07 -3.21 22.67
N ILE A 395 -1.31 -2.03 23.22
CA ILE A 395 -0.48 -1.46 24.27
C ILE A 395 -0.82 -2.21 25.57
N LEU A 396 0.20 -2.83 26.16
CA LEU A 396 0.09 -3.54 27.45
C LEU A 396 0.31 -2.57 28.61
N ALA A 397 1.30 -1.68 28.50
CA ALA A 397 1.61 -0.68 29.50
C ALA A 397 2.23 0.58 28.87
N GLU A 398 1.93 1.72 29.45
CA GLU A 398 2.55 3.01 29.12
C GLU A 398 2.87 3.73 30.42
N ASN A 399 4.14 4.15 30.58
CA ASN A 399 4.57 4.86 31.77
C ASN A 399 4.66 6.36 31.47
N ARG A 400 3.50 7.05 31.48
CA ARG A 400 3.34 8.51 31.29
C ARG A 400 4.16 9.08 30.11
N PRO A 401 3.96 8.58 28.88
CA PRO A 401 4.65 9.15 27.73
C PRO A 401 4.17 10.57 27.44
N GLU A 402 5.09 11.42 26.93
CA GLU A 402 4.62 12.62 26.23
C GLU A 402 3.90 12.16 24.97
N ARG A 403 2.60 12.54 24.84
CA ARG A 403 1.81 12.17 23.69
C ARG A 403 2.28 12.88 22.43
N LEU A 404 2.34 12.12 21.33
CA LEU A 404 2.83 12.61 20.05
C LEU A 404 1.73 13.26 19.22
N PHE A 405 0.56 12.66 19.17
CA PHE A 405 -0.56 13.06 18.33
C PHE A 405 -1.89 13.18 19.06
N ASP A 406 -2.71 14.13 18.58
CA ASP A 406 -4.15 14.17 18.82
C ASP A 406 -4.87 13.64 17.56
N PRO A 407 -5.34 12.39 17.55
CA PRO A 407 -5.95 11.77 16.37
C PRO A 407 -7.45 11.97 16.31
N CYS A 408 -7.97 11.97 15.06
CA CYS A 408 -9.37 11.74 14.73
C CYS A 408 -9.46 10.53 13.80
N ASP A 409 -10.59 9.82 13.82
CA ASP A 409 -10.90 8.80 12.82
C ASP A 409 -11.27 9.43 11.47
N ALA A 410 -11.56 8.58 10.48
CA ALA A 410 -11.91 9.04 9.15
C ALA A 410 -13.25 9.81 9.08
N ALA A 411 -14.14 9.61 10.05
CA ALA A 411 -15.40 10.33 10.19
C ALA A 411 -15.26 11.66 10.95
N GLY A 412 -14.06 11.96 11.48
CA GLY A 412 -13.78 13.19 12.24
C GLY A 412 -14.04 13.07 13.73
N HIS A 413 -14.36 11.88 14.26
CA HIS A 413 -14.51 11.68 15.70
C HIS A 413 -13.15 11.72 16.36
N THR A 414 -13.03 12.53 17.42
CA THR A 414 -11.80 12.62 18.22
C THR A 414 -11.53 11.30 18.94
N LEU A 415 -10.28 10.86 18.87
CA LEU A 415 -9.77 9.69 19.59
C LEU A 415 -8.83 10.13 20.71
N GLU A 416 -8.45 9.19 21.59
CA GLU A 416 -7.46 9.47 22.62
C GLU A 416 -6.11 9.82 22.03
N SER A 417 -5.40 10.78 22.63
CA SER A 417 -4.04 11.16 22.24
C SER A 417 -3.13 9.94 22.25
N CYS A 418 -2.35 9.76 21.21
CA CYS A 418 -1.59 8.54 20.99
C CYS A 418 -0.13 8.81 20.62
N GLY A 419 0.63 7.71 20.49
CA GLY A 419 2.06 7.75 20.27
C GLY A 419 2.82 8.24 21.51
N ALA A 420 4.13 8.13 21.45
CA ALA A 420 5.02 8.52 22.54
C ALA A 420 6.21 9.33 22.02
N ARG A 421 6.69 10.23 22.85
CA ARG A 421 7.94 10.97 22.65
C ARG A 421 8.75 10.96 23.93
N ARG A 422 10.10 10.88 23.78
CA ARG A 422 11.07 11.09 24.84
C ARG A 422 12.32 11.70 24.22
N GLY A 423 12.58 12.99 24.50
CA GLY A 423 13.72 13.69 23.92
C GLY A 423 13.70 13.71 22.40
N ASN A 424 14.72 13.13 21.78
CA ASN A 424 14.88 13.00 20.32
C ASN A 424 14.28 11.70 19.74
N VAL A 425 13.53 10.93 20.50
CA VAL A 425 12.87 9.70 20.05
C VAL A 425 11.37 9.89 20.04
N ALA A 426 10.72 9.55 18.94
CA ALA A 426 9.27 9.63 18.79
C ALA A 426 8.73 8.43 17.99
N GLY A 427 7.47 8.08 18.21
CA GLY A 427 6.82 7.04 17.42
C GLY A 427 5.35 6.85 17.75
N SER A 428 4.66 6.15 16.89
CA SER A 428 3.25 5.76 17.06
C SER A 428 2.90 4.54 16.21
N TYR A 429 1.71 3.99 16.42
CA TYR A 429 1.16 2.97 15.52
C TYR A 429 0.73 3.54 14.16
N ILE A 430 0.57 4.85 14.06
CA ILE A 430 0.05 5.50 12.85
C ILE A 430 1.19 5.65 11.84
N HIS A 431 0.94 5.14 10.64
CA HIS A 431 1.77 5.36 9.47
C HIS A 431 1.36 6.68 8.82
N LEU A 432 2.26 7.65 8.82
CA LEU A 432 2.01 8.94 8.18
C LEU A 432 2.16 8.82 6.65
N ILE A 433 1.26 9.47 5.91
CA ILE A 433 1.24 9.41 4.45
C ILE A 433 1.47 10.79 3.84
N ASP A 434 0.70 11.79 4.26
CA ASP A 434 0.78 13.13 3.70
C ASP A 434 0.42 14.19 4.73
N GLN A 435 0.87 15.42 4.51
CA GLN A 435 0.45 16.56 5.30
C GLN A 435 -1.02 16.88 4.96
N ASP A 436 -1.83 17.24 5.96
CA ASP A 436 -3.21 17.67 5.78
C ASP A 436 -3.30 19.19 5.90
N GLY A 437 -3.61 19.84 4.80
CA GLY A 437 -3.64 21.29 4.70
C GLY A 437 -2.41 21.90 4.01
N PRO A 438 -2.47 23.19 3.70
CA PRO A 438 -1.39 23.93 3.02
C PRO A 438 -0.13 24.02 3.84
#